data_1167dd5c02220c16f1f143903c1a1a56
#
_entry.id   1167dd5c02220c16f1f143903c1a1a56
#
_cell.length_a   1.000
_cell.length_b   1.000
_cell.length_c   1.000
_cell.angle_alpha   90.00
_cell.angle_beta   90.00
_cell.angle_gamma   90.00
#
_symmetry.space_group_name_H-M   'P 1'
#
loop_
_entity.id
_entity.type
_entity.pdbx_description
1 polymer ?
#
loop_
_entity_poly.entity_id
_entity_poly.type
_entity_poly.pdbx_seq_one_letter_code
_entity_poly.pdbx_strand_id
1 'polypeptide(L)'
;LKTQKGKSPLLVAGDVYRPAAVDQLKVLGAQIGIDVYAEPENKNPRSIAEHALQYAKSNNKNVVIVDTAGRLAIDEEMMNEVAGLKDFLKPQEILFVVDAMIGQDAVNTAKAFNDRLDFTGVVLTKLDGDTRGGAALSIKYTVQKPIKFASSGEKMDTLDVFYPERMAQRILGMGDIATLVEKAQAQFDEEQAKKLEKKIRKNQFDFEDFLTQIGQIKKMGNLK
;
A
#
# COMPACT_ATOMS: atom_id res chain seq x y z
N LEU A 1 -1.44 8.40 -5.45
CA LEU A 1 -2.05 8.78 -6.71
C LEU A 1 -2.56 10.22 -6.67
N LYS A 2 -3.45 10.59 -5.73
CA LYS A 2 -4.03 11.94 -5.63
C LYS A 2 -2.92 12.99 -5.41
N THR A 3 -2.16 12.87 -4.34
CA THR A 3 -1.15 13.84 -3.91
C THR A 3 0.08 13.92 -4.82
N GLN A 4 0.62 12.77 -5.22
CA GLN A 4 1.89 12.70 -5.96
C GLN A 4 1.72 12.70 -7.48
N LYS A 5 0.56 12.24 -7.99
CA LYS A 5 0.33 12.07 -9.44
C LYS A 5 -0.82 12.89 -9.97
N GLY A 6 -1.45 13.72 -9.14
CA GLY A 6 -2.57 14.58 -9.56
C GLY A 6 -3.77 13.82 -10.12
N LYS A 7 -3.97 12.57 -9.75
CA LYS A 7 -5.11 11.76 -10.21
C LYS A 7 -6.35 12.01 -9.37
N SER A 8 -7.51 11.75 -9.94
CA SER A 8 -8.82 11.81 -9.27
C SER A 8 -9.37 10.39 -9.11
N PRO A 9 -8.95 9.67 -8.05
CA PRO A 9 -9.39 8.30 -7.84
C PRO A 9 -10.80 8.20 -7.28
N LEU A 10 -11.45 7.06 -7.58
CA LEU A 10 -12.67 6.58 -6.97
C LEU A 10 -12.39 5.21 -6.34
N LEU A 11 -12.77 5.02 -5.09
CA LEU A 11 -12.77 3.71 -4.44
C LEU A 11 -14.14 3.08 -4.62
N VAL A 12 -14.19 1.78 -4.91
CA VAL A 12 -15.44 1.04 -5.09
C VAL A 12 -15.48 -0.12 -4.11
N ALA A 13 -16.52 -0.16 -3.28
CA ALA A 13 -16.74 -1.22 -2.32
C ALA A 13 -17.39 -2.43 -3.01
N GLY A 14 -16.58 -3.34 -3.52
CA GLY A 14 -17.04 -4.56 -4.19
C GLY A 14 -17.07 -5.81 -3.29
N ASP A 15 -16.61 -5.73 -2.04
CA ASP A 15 -16.76 -6.81 -1.06
C ASP A 15 -18.19 -6.80 -0.48
N VAL A 16 -19.07 -7.53 -1.12
CA VAL A 16 -20.51 -7.60 -0.76
C VAL A 16 -20.77 -8.55 0.42
N TYR A 17 -19.78 -9.32 0.83
CA TYR A 17 -19.92 -10.35 1.87
C TYR A 17 -19.63 -9.83 3.28
N ARG A 18 -18.88 -8.72 3.38
CA ARG A 18 -18.47 -8.12 4.65
C ARG A 18 -18.96 -6.67 4.77
N PRO A 19 -20.13 -6.43 5.38
CA PRO A 19 -20.64 -5.05 5.56
C PRO A 19 -19.64 -4.12 6.25
N ALA A 20 -18.90 -4.62 7.22
CA ALA A 20 -17.88 -3.83 7.91
C ALA A 20 -16.74 -3.37 6.98
N ALA A 21 -16.42 -4.10 5.91
CA ALA A 21 -15.41 -3.69 4.93
C ALA A 21 -15.87 -2.46 4.14
N VAL A 22 -17.16 -2.39 3.79
CA VAL A 22 -17.75 -1.23 3.12
C VAL A 22 -17.65 0.03 4.00
N ASP A 23 -18.00 -0.09 5.27
CA ASP A 23 -17.92 1.05 6.20
C ASP A 23 -16.47 1.46 6.47
N GLN A 24 -15.57 0.49 6.61
CA GLN A 24 -14.14 0.77 6.73
C GLN A 24 -13.62 1.52 5.51
N LEU A 25 -13.96 1.10 4.29
CA LEU A 25 -13.53 1.79 3.07
C LEU A 25 -14.05 3.23 3.02
N LYS A 26 -15.30 3.46 3.44
CA LYS A 26 -15.87 4.83 3.53
C LYS A 26 -15.10 5.71 4.52
N VAL A 27 -14.79 5.18 5.71
CA VAL A 27 -13.99 5.90 6.72
C VAL A 27 -12.62 6.26 6.18
N LEU A 28 -11.93 5.30 5.57
CA LEU A 28 -10.62 5.52 4.98
C LEU A 28 -10.67 6.52 3.82
N GLY A 29 -11.67 6.41 2.93
CA GLY A 29 -11.88 7.37 1.85
C GLY A 29 -12.07 8.79 2.36
N ALA A 30 -12.88 8.97 3.40
CA ALA A 30 -13.10 10.27 4.04
C ALA A 30 -11.82 10.86 4.64
N GLN A 31 -11.01 10.04 5.32
CA GLN A 31 -9.73 10.46 5.92
C GLN A 31 -8.74 11.03 4.88
N ILE A 32 -8.69 10.44 3.69
CA ILE A 32 -7.78 10.86 2.62
C ILE A 32 -8.46 11.76 1.56
N GLY A 33 -9.73 12.11 1.77
CA GLY A 33 -10.51 12.96 0.87
C GLY A 33 -10.69 12.34 -0.52
N ILE A 34 -10.96 11.03 -0.60
CA ILE A 34 -11.25 10.29 -1.82
C ILE A 34 -12.68 9.76 -1.76
N ASP A 35 -13.42 9.92 -2.85
CA ASP A 35 -14.79 9.45 -2.94
C ASP A 35 -14.85 7.93 -2.94
N VAL A 36 -15.86 7.38 -2.26
CA VAL A 36 -16.15 5.95 -2.19
C VAL A 36 -17.53 5.71 -2.78
N TYR A 37 -17.60 4.83 -3.77
CA TYR A 37 -18.85 4.32 -4.33
C TYR A 37 -19.22 3.02 -3.64
N ALA A 38 -20.43 2.92 -3.14
CA ALA A 38 -20.94 1.75 -2.47
C ALA A 38 -22.45 1.61 -2.63
N GLU A 39 -22.91 0.39 -2.82
CA GLU A 39 -24.34 0.01 -2.87
C GLU A 39 -24.60 -1.09 -1.82
N PRO A 40 -24.89 -0.77 -0.56
CA PRO A 40 -24.94 -1.76 0.53
C PRO A 40 -25.98 -2.86 0.33
N GLU A 41 -27.08 -2.54 -0.35
CA GLU A 41 -28.18 -3.49 -0.64
C GLU A 41 -27.91 -4.38 -1.87
N ASN A 42 -26.98 -3.97 -2.73
CA ASN A 42 -26.64 -4.71 -3.93
C ASN A 42 -25.62 -5.81 -3.60
N LYS A 43 -25.98 -7.06 -3.86
CA LYS A 43 -25.14 -8.24 -3.63
C LYS A 43 -24.41 -8.73 -4.89
N ASN A 44 -24.46 -7.95 -5.97
CA ASN A 44 -23.80 -8.31 -7.22
C ASN A 44 -22.60 -7.38 -7.49
N PRO A 45 -21.34 -7.82 -7.26
CA PRO A 45 -20.15 -7.00 -7.45
C PRO A 45 -19.99 -6.46 -8.88
N ARG A 46 -20.43 -7.22 -9.88
CA ARG A 46 -20.40 -6.79 -11.28
C ARG A 46 -21.32 -5.60 -11.53
N SER A 47 -22.55 -5.65 -11.00
CA SER A 47 -23.49 -4.53 -11.11
C SER A 47 -22.97 -3.29 -10.39
N ILE A 48 -22.41 -3.44 -9.20
CA ILE A 48 -21.78 -2.35 -8.45
C ILE A 48 -20.64 -1.73 -9.26
N ALA A 49 -19.79 -2.55 -9.86
CA ALA A 49 -18.66 -2.06 -10.67
C ALA A 49 -19.13 -1.32 -11.93
N GLU A 50 -20.19 -1.80 -12.59
CA GLU A 50 -20.80 -1.13 -13.76
C GLU A 50 -21.32 0.25 -13.39
N HIS A 51 -22.12 0.36 -12.35
CA HIS A 51 -22.66 1.64 -11.87
C HIS A 51 -21.53 2.57 -11.39
N ALA A 52 -20.50 2.03 -10.72
CA ALA A 52 -19.33 2.79 -10.31
C ALA A 52 -18.55 3.37 -11.49
N LEU A 53 -18.42 2.64 -12.61
CA LEU A 53 -17.81 3.15 -13.83
C LEU A 53 -18.61 4.28 -14.46
N GLN A 54 -19.95 4.19 -14.45
CA GLN A 54 -20.82 5.29 -14.91
C GLN A 54 -20.68 6.51 -14.00
N TYR A 55 -20.70 6.31 -12.68
CA TYR A 55 -20.46 7.36 -11.70
C TYR A 55 -19.08 8.02 -11.89
N ALA A 56 -18.03 7.22 -12.11
CA ALA A 56 -16.68 7.72 -12.33
C ALA A 56 -16.61 8.64 -13.55
N LYS A 57 -17.24 8.26 -14.67
CA LYS A 57 -17.32 9.09 -15.89
C LYS A 57 -18.06 10.40 -15.64
N SER A 58 -19.21 10.37 -14.99
CA SER A 58 -20.04 11.54 -14.70
C SER A 58 -19.37 12.53 -13.72
N ASN A 59 -18.46 12.03 -12.86
CA ASN A 59 -17.78 12.82 -11.82
C ASN A 59 -16.30 13.09 -12.14
N ASN A 60 -15.88 12.92 -13.38
CA ASN A 60 -14.51 13.20 -13.85
C ASN A 60 -13.43 12.45 -13.03
N LYS A 61 -13.72 11.20 -12.61
CA LYS A 61 -12.75 10.32 -12.00
C LYS A 61 -11.93 9.63 -13.08
N ASN A 62 -10.61 9.65 -12.93
CA ASN A 62 -9.69 9.10 -13.94
C ASN A 62 -8.95 7.84 -13.48
N VAL A 63 -9.18 7.39 -12.25
CA VAL A 63 -8.72 6.10 -11.71
C VAL A 63 -9.85 5.50 -10.90
N VAL A 64 -10.16 4.22 -11.13
CA VAL A 64 -11.13 3.46 -10.35
C VAL A 64 -10.39 2.30 -9.69
N ILE A 65 -10.53 2.18 -8.37
CA ILE A 65 -9.94 1.09 -7.58
C ILE A 65 -11.11 0.30 -6.99
N VAL A 66 -11.25 -0.95 -7.40
CA VAL A 66 -12.32 -1.84 -6.94
C VAL A 66 -11.74 -2.75 -5.85
N ASP A 67 -12.26 -2.62 -4.64
CA ASP A 67 -12.00 -3.55 -3.54
C ASP A 67 -12.90 -4.76 -3.69
N THR A 68 -12.32 -5.95 -3.67
CA THR A 68 -13.05 -7.21 -3.89
C THR A 68 -12.97 -8.10 -2.66
N ALA A 69 -13.91 -9.03 -2.54
CA ALA A 69 -13.85 -10.04 -1.50
C ALA A 69 -12.54 -10.83 -1.56
N GLY A 70 -11.99 -11.11 -0.37
CA GLY A 70 -10.83 -11.97 -0.18
C GLY A 70 -11.10 -12.96 0.94
N ARG A 71 -10.74 -14.23 0.73
CA ARG A 71 -10.83 -15.28 1.73
C ARG A 71 -9.51 -16.04 1.80
N LEU A 72 -9.21 -16.58 2.98
CA LEU A 72 -8.02 -17.42 3.19
C LEU A 72 -8.16 -18.79 2.52
N ALA A 73 -9.38 -19.32 2.43
CA ALA A 73 -9.66 -20.55 1.73
C ALA A 73 -10.05 -20.27 0.27
N ILE A 74 -9.56 -21.10 -0.63
CA ILE A 74 -9.92 -21.07 -2.05
C ILE A 74 -11.38 -21.51 -2.16
N ASP A 75 -12.23 -20.57 -2.55
CA ASP A 75 -13.66 -20.76 -2.74
C ASP A 75 -13.95 -20.60 -4.23
N GLU A 76 -14.43 -21.65 -4.87
CA GLU A 76 -14.71 -21.69 -6.32
C GLU A 76 -15.75 -20.66 -6.75
N GLU A 77 -16.76 -20.40 -5.93
CA GLU A 77 -17.80 -19.42 -6.23
C GLU A 77 -17.21 -18.02 -6.26
N MET A 78 -16.44 -17.66 -5.24
CA MET A 78 -15.73 -16.38 -5.18
C MET A 78 -14.71 -16.24 -6.32
N MET A 79 -13.98 -17.31 -6.65
CA MET A 79 -13.01 -17.29 -7.76
C MET A 79 -13.67 -17.04 -9.10
N ASN A 80 -14.84 -17.64 -9.34
CA ASN A 80 -15.65 -17.41 -10.54
C ASN A 80 -16.20 -15.99 -10.58
N GLU A 81 -16.65 -15.44 -9.45
CA GLU A 81 -17.13 -14.06 -9.33
C GLU A 81 -16.01 -13.06 -9.69
N VAL A 82 -14.83 -13.19 -9.07
CA VAL A 82 -13.70 -12.30 -9.33
C VAL A 82 -13.19 -12.43 -10.77
N ALA A 83 -13.18 -13.65 -11.33
CA ALA A 83 -12.84 -13.86 -12.73
C ALA A 83 -13.85 -13.18 -13.66
N GLY A 84 -15.15 -13.31 -13.39
CA GLY A 84 -16.20 -12.63 -14.14
C GLY A 84 -16.11 -11.09 -14.05
N LEU A 85 -15.72 -10.58 -12.88
CA LEU A 85 -15.48 -9.15 -12.68
C LEU A 85 -14.25 -8.67 -13.47
N LYS A 86 -13.15 -9.44 -13.49
CA LYS A 86 -11.98 -9.20 -14.33
C LYS A 86 -12.35 -9.11 -15.80
N ASP A 87 -13.08 -10.09 -16.30
CA ASP A 87 -13.46 -10.18 -17.73
C ASP A 87 -14.35 -9.00 -18.15
N PHE A 88 -15.20 -8.54 -17.25
CA PHE A 88 -16.06 -7.38 -17.47
C PHE A 88 -15.28 -6.06 -17.43
N LEU A 89 -14.49 -5.84 -16.41
CA LEU A 89 -13.77 -4.58 -16.19
C LEU A 89 -12.56 -4.42 -17.10
N LYS A 90 -11.93 -5.51 -17.51
CA LYS A 90 -10.64 -5.53 -18.24
C LYS A 90 -9.64 -4.54 -17.63
N PRO A 91 -9.33 -4.71 -16.34
CA PRO A 91 -8.54 -3.73 -15.61
C PRO A 91 -7.10 -3.70 -16.14
N GLN A 92 -6.46 -2.53 -16.06
CA GLN A 92 -5.05 -2.37 -16.39
C GLN A 92 -4.15 -3.05 -15.35
N GLU A 93 -4.61 -3.14 -14.10
CA GLU A 93 -3.88 -3.72 -12.98
C GLU A 93 -4.79 -4.61 -12.15
N ILE A 94 -4.30 -5.80 -11.84
CA ILE A 94 -4.87 -6.70 -10.84
C ILE A 94 -3.79 -6.91 -9.78
N LEU A 95 -4.04 -6.43 -8.58
CA LEU A 95 -3.11 -6.50 -7.47
C LEU A 95 -3.57 -7.57 -6.48
N PHE A 96 -2.75 -8.58 -6.28
CA PHE A 96 -2.96 -9.58 -5.25
C PHE A 96 -2.35 -9.10 -3.94
N VAL A 97 -3.19 -8.89 -2.92
CA VAL A 97 -2.77 -8.42 -1.60
C VAL A 97 -2.56 -9.62 -0.69
N VAL A 98 -1.38 -9.72 -0.11
CA VAL A 98 -0.99 -10.85 0.73
C VAL A 98 -0.28 -10.39 2.00
N ASP A 99 -0.60 -11.06 3.11
CA ASP A 99 0.05 -10.88 4.40
C ASP A 99 1.37 -11.66 4.43
N ALA A 100 2.47 -10.95 4.66
CA ALA A 100 3.81 -11.55 4.71
C ALA A 100 4.00 -12.54 5.88
N MET A 101 3.13 -12.51 6.88
CA MET A 101 3.24 -13.38 8.07
C MET A 101 2.55 -14.74 7.92
N ILE A 102 1.72 -14.95 6.88
CA ILE A 102 0.91 -16.21 6.74
C ILE A 102 1.76 -17.42 6.32
N GLY A 103 2.99 -17.21 5.86
CA GLY A 103 3.88 -18.33 5.52
C GLY A 103 3.47 -19.08 4.24
N GLN A 104 3.52 -20.44 4.27
CA GLN A 104 3.32 -21.27 3.08
C GLN A 104 1.89 -21.18 2.50
N ASP A 105 0.88 -20.96 3.33
CA ASP A 105 -0.50 -20.82 2.88
C ASP A 105 -0.69 -19.60 1.98
N ALA A 106 0.04 -18.53 2.24
CA ALA A 106 0.06 -17.36 1.36
C ALA A 106 0.57 -17.70 -0.04
N VAL A 107 1.58 -18.56 -0.13
CA VAL A 107 2.17 -18.99 -1.40
C VAL A 107 1.19 -19.85 -2.20
N ASN A 108 0.53 -20.80 -1.54
CA ASN A 108 -0.48 -21.67 -2.15
C ASN A 108 -1.68 -20.85 -2.67
N THR A 109 -2.15 -19.93 -1.85
CA THR A 109 -3.24 -19.00 -2.21
C THR A 109 -2.83 -18.12 -3.39
N ALA A 110 -1.64 -17.53 -3.35
CA ALA A 110 -1.12 -16.70 -4.45
C ALA A 110 -1.06 -17.48 -5.77
N LYS A 111 -0.62 -18.75 -5.71
CA LYS A 111 -0.57 -19.62 -6.91
C LYS A 111 -1.96 -19.84 -7.49
N ALA A 112 -2.93 -20.24 -6.68
CA ALA A 112 -4.30 -20.50 -7.14
C ALA A 112 -4.95 -19.24 -7.76
N PHE A 113 -4.77 -18.07 -7.13
CA PHE A 113 -5.25 -16.81 -7.68
C PHE A 113 -4.51 -16.43 -8.98
N ASN A 114 -3.20 -16.68 -9.06
CA ASN A 114 -2.44 -16.41 -10.28
C ASN A 114 -2.89 -17.29 -11.45
N ASP A 115 -3.09 -18.58 -11.19
CA ASP A 115 -3.53 -19.55 -12.21
C ASP A 115 -4.92 -19.18 -12.77
N ARG A 116 -5.80 -18.60 -11.96
CA ARG A 116 -7.17 -18.22 -12.36
C ARG A 116 -7.28 -16.81 -12.91
N LEU A 117 -6.60 -15.84 -12.31
CA LEU A 117 -6.75 -14.41 -12.60
C LEU A 117 -5.60 -13.83 -13.42
N ASP A 118 -4.46 -14.48 -13.46
CA ASP A 118 -3.25 -13.92 -14.08
C ASP A 118 -3.00 -12.48 -13.62
N PHE A 119 -2.93 -12.29 -12.30
CA PHE A 119 -2.79 -10.95 -11.73
C PHE A 119 -1.46 -10.29 -12.15
N THR A 120 -1.43 -8.95 -12.18
CA THR A 120 -0.31 -8.18 -12.73
C THR A 120 0.77 -7.85 -11.72
N GLY A 121 0.48 -8.00 -10.44
CA GLY A 121 1.44 -7.71 -9.38
C GLY A 121 0.94 -8.08 -7.99
N VAL A 122 1.86 -8.03 -7.04
CA VAL A 122 1.63 -8.38 -5.63
C VAL A 122 1.84 -7.15 -4.76
N VAL A 123 1.01 -7.03 -3.73
CA VAL A 123 1.17 -6.10 -2.61
C VAL A 123 1.44 -6.91 -1.35
N LEU A 124 2.61 -6.72 -0.75
CA LEU A 124 2.96 -7.35 0.52
C LEU A 124 2.54 -6.46 1.69
N THR A 125 1.83 -7.02 2.64
CA THR A 125 1.43 -6.31 3.86
C THR A 125 2.11 -6.91 5.10
N LYS A 126 2.10 -6.17 6.21
CA LYS A 126 2.65 -6.59 7.51
C LYS A 126 4.14 -6.95 7.49
N LEU A 127 4.93 -6.26 6.69
CA LEU A 127 6.39 -6.45 6.66
C LEU A 127 7.08 -6.04 7.96
N ASP A 128 6.43 -5.28 8.81
CA ASP A 128 6.89 -4.96 10.17
C ASP A 128 6.97 -6.21 11.07
N GLY A 129 6.11 -7.21 10.82
CA GLY A 129 6.15 -8.52 11.50
C GLY A 129 7.07 -9.55 10.83
N ASP A 130 7.41 -9.38 9.56
CA ASP A 130 8.33 -10.27 8.82
C ASP A 130 9.76 -9.75 8.89
N THR A 131 10.51 -10.18 9.90
CA THR A 131 11.87 -9.72 10.16
C THR A 131 12.87 -10.06 9.06
N ARG A 132 12.60 -11.09 8.23
CA ARG A 132 13.53 -11.60 7.22
C ARG A 132 13.06 -11.46 5.78
N GLY A 133 11.80 -11.10 5.53
CA GLY A 133 11.26 -10.97 4.16
C GLY A 133 11.13 -12.28 3.39
N GLY A 134 11.06 -13.42 4.08
CA GLY A 134 11.01 -14.75 3.45
C GLY A 134 9.77 -14.96 2.57
N ALA A 135 8.64 -14.39 2.96
CA ALA A 135 7.40 -14.44 2.18
C ALA A 135 7.56 -13.78 0.81
N ALA A 136 8.26 -12.65 0.73
CA ALA A 136 8.53 -11.96 -0.54
C ALA A 136 9.25 -12.87 -1.54
N LEU A 137 10.29 -13.57 -1.06
CA LEU A 137 11.08 -14.47 -1.89
C LEU A 137 10.26 -15.67 -2.37
N SER A 138 9.52 -16.31 -1.45
CA SER A 138 8.69 -17.49 -1.75
C SER A 138 7.56 -17.18 -2.74
N ILE A 139 6.87 -16.06 -2.55
CA ILE A 139 5.81 -15.62 -3.45
C ILE A 139 6.39 -15.27 -4.83
N LYS A 140 7.49 -14.49 -4.87
CA LYS A 140 8.13 -14.13 -6.13
C LYS A 140 8.58 -15.35 -6.93
N TYR A 141 9.15 -16.35 -6.25
CA TYR A 141 9.58 -17.60 -6.87
C TYR A 141 8.40 -18.40 -7.44
N THR A 142 7.31 -18.51 -6.68
CA THR A 142 6.17 -19.35 -7.04
C THR A 142 5.30 -18.76 -8.15
N VAL A 143 4.93 -17.47 -8.03
CA VAL A 143 4.00 -16.85 -8.99
C VAL A 143 4.69 -16.10 -10.11
N GLN A 144 5.98 -15.83 -10.00
CA GLN A 144 6.83 -15.11 -10.96
C GLN A 144 6.32 -13.72 -11.36
N LYS A 145 5.36 -13.18 -10.60
CA LYS A 145 4.84 -11.82 -10.80
C LYS A 145 5.67 -10.81 -10.02
N PRO A 146 5.70 -9.53 -10.46
CA PRO A 146 6.40 -8.49 -9.70
C PRO A 146 5.68 -8.19 -8.39
N ILE A 147 6.45 -8.01 -7.32
CA ILE A 147 5.95 -7.33 -6.13
C ILE A 147 6.03 -5.84 -6.46
N LYS A 148 4.90 -5.13 -6.38
CA LYS A 148 4.82 -3.72 -6.77
C LYS A 148 4.84 -2.80 -5.57
N PHE A 149 4.20 -3.21 -4.48
CA PHE A 149 4.09 -2.41 -3.27
C PHE A 149 4.34 -3.26 -2.04
N ALA A 150 4.77 -2.60 -0.98
CA ALA A 150 4.98 -3.17 0.34
C ALA A 150 4.47 -2.23 1.42
N SER A 151 3.83 -2.79 2.45
CA SER A 151 3.38 -2.03 3.62
C SER A 151 4.04 -2.57 4.89
N SER A 152 4.58 -1.66 5.68
CA SER A 152 5.27 -1.95 6.94
C SER A 152 4.50 -1.42 8.17
N GLY A 153 3.18 -1.29 8.06
CA GLY A 153 2.34 -0.82 9.15
C GLY A 153 0.91 -0.56 8.72
N GLU A 154 0.08 -0.10 9.67
CA GLU A 154 -1.37 0.12 9.47
C GLU A 154 -1.70 1.52 8.95
N LYS A 155 -0.77 2.46 9.01
CA LYS A 155 -1.00 3.84 8.56
C LYS A 155 -0.96 3.94 7.05
N MET A 156 -1.71 4.89 6.49
CA MET A 156 -1.80 5.12 5.04
C MET A 156 -0.48 5.53 4.39
N ASP A 157 0.45 6.09 5.14
CA ASP A 157 1.78 6.51 4.70
C ASP A 157 2.83 5.40 4.76
N THR A 158 2.47 4.20 5.21
CA THR A 158 3.38 3.05 5.29
C THR A 158 3.39 2.17 4.04
N LEU A 159 2.58 2.50 3.03
CA LEU A 159 2.58 1.81 1.74
C LEU A 159 3.60 2.45 0.79
N ASP A 160 4.65 1.71 0.49
CA ASP A 160 5.71 2.15 -0.40
C ASP A 160 5.79 1.30 -1.67
N VAL A 161 6.47 1.84 -2.69
CA VAL A 161 6.88 1.06 -3.86
C VAL A 161 7.88 0.00 -3.40
N PHE A 162 7.76 -1.21 -3.92
CA PHE A 162 8.68 -2.29 -3.59
C PHE A 162 10.00 -2.15 -4.34
N TYR A 163 11.10 -2.12 -3.60
CA TYR A 163 12.47 -2.07 -4.13
C TYR A 163 13.17 -3.41 -3.87
N PRO A 164 13.39 -4.25 -4.90
CA PRO A 164 14.00 -5.58 -4.73
C PRO A 164 15.37 -5.56 -4.04
N GLU A 165 16.19 -4.57 -4.35
CA GLU A 165 17.53 -4.42 -3.76
C GLU A 165 17.47 -4.18 -2.25
N ARG A 166 16.53 -3.35 -1.78
CA ARG A 166 16.34 -3.08 -0.34
C ARG A 166 15.85 -4.34 0.38
N MET A 167 14.94 -5.09 -0.25
CA MET A 167 14.47 -6.35 0.32
C MET A 167 15.59 -7.39 0.37
N ALA A 168 16.42 -7.50 -0.65
CA ALA A 168 17.58 -8.38 -0.65
C ALA A 168 18.56 -8.03 0.48
N GLN A 169 18.88 -6.76 0.67
CA GLN A 169 19.72 -6.28 1.78
C GLN A 169 19.13 -6.63 3.14
N ARG A 170 17.82 -6.46 3.31
CA ARG A 170 17.09 -6.85 4.53
C ARG A 170 17.19 -8.35 4.80
N ILE A 171 16.97 -9.20 3.79
CA ILE A 171 17.07 -10.67 3.88
C ILE A 171 18.49 -11.08 4.29
N LEU A 172 19.51 -10.41 3.76
CA LEU A 172 20.92 -10.66 4.05
C LEU A 172 21.38 -10.06 5.40
N GLY A 173 20.49 -9.38 6.12
CA GLY A 173 20.83 -8.75 7.40
C GLY A 173 21.74 -7.52 7.29
N MET A 174 21.84 -6.93 6.10
CA MET A 174 22.69 -5.75 5.85
C MET A 174 22.04 -4.43 6.29
N GLY A 175 20.80 -4.46 6.77
CA GLY A 175 20.00 -3.27 7.11
C GLY A 175 19.53 -2.50 5.87
N ASP A 176 18.52 -1.65 6.05
CA ASP A 176 18.02 -0.77 4.99
C ASP A 176 18.61 0.64 5.15
N ILE A 177 19.90 0.76 4.84
CA ILE A 177 20.64 2.02 4.94
C ILE A 177 20.07 3.06 3.95
N ALA A 178 19.59 2.62 2.78
CA ALA A 178 19.03 3.52 1.77
C ALA A 178 17.75 4.20 2.27
N THR A 179 16.81 3.44 2.85
CA THR A 179 15.59 4.00 3.46
C THR A 179 15.92 4.93 4.63
N LEU A 180 16.94 4.62 5.44
CA LEU A 180 17.36 5.49 6.53
C LEU A 180 17.88 6.83 5.98
N VAL A 181 18.73 6.80 4.95
CA VAL A 181 19.26 7.99 4.29
C VAL A 181 18.16 8.82 3.63
N GLU A 182 17.21 8.20 2.92
CA GLU A 182 16.08 8.90 2.28
C GLU A 182 15.15 9.56 3.32
N LYS A 183 14.83 8.85 4.40
CA LYS A 183 14.03 9.43 5.50
C LYS A 183 14.78 10.59 6.18
N ALA A 184 16.07 10.45 6.38
CA ALA A 184 16.88 11.53 6.90
C ALA A 184 16.90 12.73 5.93
N GLN A 185 17.09 12.51 4.63
CA GLN A 185 17.07 13.58 3.62
C GLN A 185 15.69 14.24 3.48
N ALA A 186 14.60 13.49 3.54
CA ALA A 186 13.24 14.03 3.46
C ALA A 186 12.86 14.88 4.69
N GLN A 187 13.51 14.65 5.83
CA GLN A 187 13.32 15.44 7.06
C GLN A 187 14.32 16.59 7.21
N PHE A 188 15.36 16.60 6.38
CA PHE A 188 16.36 17.68 6.38
C PHE A 188 15.80 18.87 5.59
N ASP A 189 15.36 19.88 6.33
CA ASP A 189 15.09 21.21 5.77
C ASP A 189 16.44 21.90 5.49
N GLU A 190 16.83 21.93 4.21
CA GLU A 190 18.09 22.57 3.78
C GLU A 190 18.22 24.02 4.25
N GLU A 191 17.09 24.73 4.37
CA GLU A 191 17.09 26.10 4.88
C GLU A 191 17.42 26.16 6.37
N GLN A 192 16.89 25.21 7.15
CA GLN A 192 17.20 25.13 8.59
C GLN A 192 18.64 24.73 8.82
N ALA A 193 19.17 23.78 8.03
CA ALA A 193 20.59 23.39 8.11
C ALA A 193 21.53 24.58 7.78
N LYS A 194 21.25 25.36 6.74
CA LYS A 194 21.99 26.55 6.37
C LYS A 194 21.90 27.68 7.43
N LYS A 195 20.74 27.84 8.07
CA LYS A 195 20.54 28.79 9.16
C LYS A 195 21.36 28.39 10.40
N LEU A 196 21.34 27.08 10.71
CA LEU A 196 22.10 26.53 11.85
C LEU A 196 23.61 26.67 11.64
N GLU A 197 24.12 26.33 10.45
CA GLU A 197 25.52 26.50 10.10
C GLU A 197 25.97 27.97 10.24
N LYS A 198 25.13 28.92 9.79
CA LYS A 198 25.40 30.35 9.96
C LYS A 198 25.40 30.77 11.43
N LYS A 199 24.53 30.23 12.28
CA LYS A 199 24.50 30.52 13.72
C LYS A 199 25.74 29.95 14.42
N ILE A 200 26.14 28.72 14.10
CA ILE A 200 27.35 28.10 14.64
C ILE A 200 28.58 28.90 14.25
N ARG A 201 28.75 29.30 13.00
CA ARG A 201 29.88 30.11 12.51
C ARG A 201 29.96 31.49 13.20
N LYS A 202 28.81 32.02 13.66
CA LYS A 202 28.72 33.31 14.34
C LYS A 202 28.80 33.19 15.87
N ASN A 203 29.06 32.01 16.44
CA ASN A 203 28.97 31.72 17.88
C ASN A 203 27.62 32.10 18.52
N GLN A 204 26.52 32.01 17.78
CA GLN A 204 25.17 32.37 18.21
C GLN A 204 24.29 31.15 18.42
N PHE A 205 24.88 29.95 18.58
CA PHE A 205 24.16 28.72 18.89
C PHE A 205 23.70 28.73 20.34
N ASP A 206 22.40 28.69 20.57
CA ASP A 206 21.79 28.75 21.88
C ASP A 206 21.14 27.43 22.32
N PHE A 207 20.59 27.41 23.53
CA PHE A 207 19.97 26.24 24.11
C PHE A 207 18.65 25.85 23.39
N GLU A 208 17.91 26.80 22.78
CA GLU A 208 16.71 26.53 21.98
C GLU A 208 17.09 25.85 20.67
N ASP A 209 18.18 26.22 20.03
CA ASP A 209 18.71 25.56 18.85
C ASP A 209 19.10 24.11 19.17
N PHE A 210 19.66 23.85 20.34
CA PHE A 210 19.98 22.51 20.81
C PHE A 210 18.74 21.67 21.08
N LEU A 211 17.69 22.22 21.72
CA LEU A 211 16.42 21.53 21.94
C LEU A 211 15.71 21.21 20.61
N THR A 212 15.79 22.12 19.66
CA THR A 212 15.23 21.90 18.31
C THR A 212 15.91 20.73 17.61
N GLN A 213 17.25 20.61 17.71
CA GLN A 213 18.00 19.48 17.18
C GLN A 213 17.64 18.15 17.86
N ILE A 214 17.54 18.15 19.19
CA ILE A 214 17.11 16.94 19.92
C ILE A 214 15.68 16.54 19.49
N GLY A 215 14.79 17.51 19.26
CA GLY A 215 13.45 17.28 18.76
C GLY A 215 13.43 16.64 17.36
N GLN A 216 14.34 17.07 16.48
CA GLN A 216 14.52 16.49 15.15
C GLN A 216 15.06 15.06 15.23
N ILE A 217 16.08 14.81 16.06
CA ILE A 217 16.63 13.46 16.29
C ILE A 217 15.56 12.51 16.84
N LYS A 218 14.71 12.97 17.77
CA LYS A 218 13.57 12.19 18.27
C LYS A 218 12.54 11.84 17.19
N LYS A 219 12.32 12.73 16.23
CA LYS A 219 11.41 12.48 15.08
C LYS A 219 11.98 11.49 14.08
N MET A 220 13.30 11.34 14.00
CA MET A 220 13.96 10.35 13.14
C MET A 220 13.81 8.90 13.62
N GLY A 221 13.18 8.68 14.78
CA GLY A 221 12.88 7.35 15.33
C GLY A 221 13.96 6.85 16.29
N ASN A 222 13.59 5.93 17.17
CA ASN A 222 14.52 5.27 18.07
C ASN A 222 15.57 4.52 17.25
N LEU A 223 16.79 5.01 17.25
CA LEU A 223 17.99 4.25 16.87
C LEU A 223 18.14 3.11 17.91
N LYS A 224 17.55 1.95 17.61
CA LYS A 224 17.89 0.69 18.29
C LYS A 224 18.57 -0.21 17.29
#